data_9655c7730d9acbeaef3b73ba40d425d7
#
_entry.id   9655c7730d9acbeaef3b73ba40d425d7
#
_cell.length_a   1.000
_cell.length_b   1.000
_cell.length_c   1.000
_cell.angle_alpha   90.00
_cell.angle_beta   90.00
_cell.angle_gamma   90.00
#
_symmetry.space_group_name_H-M   'P 1'
#
loop_
_entity.id
_entity.type
_entity.pdbx_description
1 polymer ?
#
loop_
_entity_poly.entity_id
_entity_poly.type
_entity_poly.pdbx_seq_one_letter_code
_entity_poly.pdbx_strand_id
1 'polypeptide(L)'
;MRRLALVLILAGSLAATALAAPPPRNVNLLQAFGGHLTRVKQVTTLPILLPRNMPLGGAYRLYAAGAATRHAYSLSLAAAPDCNGANACFVAEFDGQRGGKLPRKANVHLTAGDPAYYHPISCGGSCAPASFWFTHAGVLYSTQVKDLPKGDRAILIRMANQSIAAGPR
;
A
#
# COMPACT_ATOMS: atom_id res chain seq x y z
N MET A 1 -57.95 -26.53 -43.61
CA MET A 1 -57.76 -26.30 -42.14
C MET A 1 -56.30 -26.30 -41.79
N ARG A 2 -55.67 -25.09 -41.67
CA ARG A 2 -54.21 -24.92 -41.34
C ARG A 2 -54.16 -24.64 -39.86
N ARG A 3 -53.45 -25.53 -39.08
CA ARG A 3 -53.17 -25.35 -37.65
C ARG A 3 -51.88 -24.54 -37.54
N LEU A 4 -51.96 -23.31 -37.03
CA LEU A 4 -50.83 -22.51 -36.59
C LEU A 4 -50.34 -23.06 -35.24
N ALA A 5 -49.09 -23.51 -35.17
CA ALA A 5 -48.41 -23.82 -33.93
C ALA A 5 -47.72 -22.56 -33.41
N LEU A 6 -48.14 -22.11 -32.25
CA LEU A 6 -47.53 -20.96 -31.53
C LEU A 6 -46.32 -21.45 -30.72
N VAL A 7 -45.10 -21.07 -31.12
CA VAL A 7 -43.87 -21.37 -30.37
C VAL A 7 -43.62 -20.22 -29.38
N LEU A 8 -43.81 -20.49 -28.10
CA LEU A 8 -43.43 -19.58 -27.02
C LEU A 8 -41.93 -19.74 -26.75
N ILE A 9 -41.14 -18.71 -27.03
CA ILE A 9 -39.72 -18.62 -26.65
C ILE A 9 -39.66 -17.99 -25.27
N LEU A 10 -39.36 -18.78 -24.24
CA LEU A 10 -39.04 -18.29 -22.91
C LEU A 10 -37.60 -17.73 -22.91
N ALA A 11 -37.46 -16.43 -22.93
CA ALA A 11 -36.19 -15.76 -22.70
C ALA A 11 -35.83 -15.76 -21.19
N GLY A 12 -35.03 -16.72 -20.78
CA GLY A 12 -34.46 -16.77 -19.42
C GLY A 12 -33.41 -15.68 -19.22
N SER A 13 -33.73 -14.64 -18.44
CA SER A 13 -32.77 -13.61 -18.03
C SER A 13 -31.78 -14.20 -16.99
N LEU A 14 -30.56 -14.51 -17.40
CA LEU A 14 -29.44 -14.82 -16.49
C LEU A 14 -29.04 -13.52 -15.79
N ALA A 15 -29.53 -13.30 -14.58
CA ALA A 15 -29.04 -12.25 -13.69
C ALA A 15 -27.62 -12.63 -13.23
N ALA A 16 -26.60 -11.99 -13.81
CA ALA A 16 -25.23 -12.09 -13.33
C ALA A 16 -25.17 -11.44 -11.94
N THR A 17 -25.05 -12.25 -10.89
CA THR A 17 -24.75 -11.78 -9.54
C THR A 17 -23.33 -11.23 -9.53
N ALA A 18 -23.18 -9.90 -9.55
CA ALA A 18 -21.91 -9.25 -9.33
C ALA A 18 -21.43 -9.62 -7.91
N LEU A 19 -20.37 -10.41 -7.81
CA LEU A 19 -19.70 -10.69 -6.56
C LEU A 19 -19.19 -9.36 -6.01
N ALA A 20 -19.76 -8.90 -4.92
CA ALA A 20 -19.31 -7.69 -4.22
C ALA A 20 -17.87 -7.89 -3.77
N ALA A 21 -17.00 -6.91 -4.06
CA ALA A 21 -15.62 -6.94 -3.56
C ALA A 21 -15.64 -7.06 -2.02
N PRO A 22 -14.75 -7.87 -1.44
CA PRO A 22 -14.67 -8.00 0.01
C PRO A 22 -14.42 -6.63 0.65
N PRO A 23 -15.00 -6.36 1.84
CA PRO A 23 -14.81 -5.09 2.52
C PRO A 23 -13.33 -4.85 2.85
N PRO A 24 -12.87 -3.59 2.83
CA PRO A 24 -11.50 -3.26 3.19
C PRO A 24 -11.21 -3.67 4.64
N ARG A 25 -10.04 -4.26 4.88
CA ARG A 25 -9.57 -4.65 6.21
C ARG A 25 -8.44 -3.75 6.68
N ASN A 26 -8.24 -3.64 7.99
CA ASN A 26 -7.07 -3.00 8.57
C ASN A 26 -6.00 -4.05 8.89
N VAL A 27 -4.80 -3.85 8.35
CA VAL A 27 -3.62 -4.66 8.66
C VAL A 27 -2.83 -3.97 9.76
N ASN A 28 -2.61 -4.66 10.88
CA ASN A 28 -1.70 -4.18 11.93
C ASN A 28 -0.26 -4.42 11.47
N LEU A 29 0.45 -3.34 11.09
CA LEU A 29 1.79 -3.43 10.52
C LEU A 29 2.85 -3.85 11.54
N LEU A 30 2.69 -3.50 12.81
CA LEU A 30 3.62 -3.94 13.85
C LEU A 30 3.58 -5.45 14.04
N GLN A 31 2.39 -6.03 13.95
CA GLN A 31 2.21 -7.48 13.99
C GLN A 31 2.67 -8.15 12.69
N ALA A 32 2.33 -7.57 11.54
CA ALA A 32 2.70 -8.12 10.23
C ALA A 32 4.22 -8.19 10.03
N PHE A 33 4.95 -7.15 10.45
CA PHE A 33 6.42 -7.12 10.33
C PHE A 33 7.15 -7.83 11.48
N GLY A 34 6.59 -7.92 12.68
CA GLY A 34 7.08 -8.71 13.82
C GLY A 34 8.61 -8.80 13.94
N GLY A 35 9.17 -9.99 13.78
CA GLY A 35 10.60 -10.25 13.84
C GLY A 35 11.44 -9.57 12.75
N HIS A 36 10.86 -9.18 11.59
CA HIS A 36 11.56 -8.40 10.56
C HIS A 36 11.85 -6.99 11.06
N LEU A 37 10.90 -6.36 11.75
CA LEU A 37 11.08 -5.05 12.36
C LEU A 37 12.22 -5.07 13.39
N THR A 38 12.28 -6.11 14.23
CA THR A 38 13.35 -6.29 15.21
C THR A 38 14.71 -6.41 14.52
N ARG A 39 14.84 -7.24 13.47
CA ARG A 39 16.12 -7.38 12.72
C ARG A 39 16.54 -6.07 12.04
N VAL A 40 15.60 -5.37 11.41
CA VAL A 40 15.87 -4.06 10.78
C VAL A 40 16.40 -3.05 11.80
N LYS A 41 15.81 -2.98 12.99
CA LYS A 41 16.26 -2.11 14.10
C LYS A 41 17.68 -2.40 14.60
N GLN A 42 18.12 -3.64 14.51
CA GLN A 42 19.50 -4.02 14.91
C GLN A 42 20.57 -3.54 13.92
N VAL A 43 20.18 -3.26 12.67
CA VAL A 43 21.11 -2.89 11.59
C VAL A 43 21.10 -1.39 11.32
N THR A 44 19.92 -0.78 11.24
CA THR A 44 19.79 0.64 10.91
C THR A 44 19.91 1.54 12.13
N THR A 45 20.50 2.73 11.94
CA THR A 45 20.46 3.82 12.93
C THR A 45 19.34 4.82 12.67
N LEU A 46 18.50 4.53 11.67
CA LEU A 46 17.38 5.42 11.32
C LEU A 46 16.20 5.21 12.27
N PRO A 47 15.48 6.29 12.60
CA PRO A 47 14.15 6.16 13.18
C PRO A 47 13.20 5.49 12.17
N ILE A 48 12.60 4.36 12.54
CA ILE A 48 11.65 3.66 11.67
C ILE A 48 10.28 4.27 11.91
N LEU A 49 9.79 5.06 10.96
CA LEU A 49 8.43 5.60 10.99
C LEU A 49 7.48 4.64 10.25
N LEU A 50 6.57 4.03 10.99
CA LEU A 50 5.62 3.07 10.48
C LEU A 50 4.25 3.32 11.10
N PRO A 51 3.17 3.47 10.32
CA PRO A 51 1.82 3.58 10.88
C PRO A 51 1.45 2.28 11.57
N ARG A 52 0.61 2.34 12.59
CA ARG A 52 0.16 1.12 13.28
C ARG A 52 -0.70 0.25 12.37
N ASN A 53 -1.57 0.88 11.60
CA ASN A 53 -2.54 0.20 10.76
C ASN A 53 -2.49 0.72 9.32
N MET A 54 -2.72 -0.19 8.38
CA MET A 54 -2.84 0.08 6.95
C MET A 54 -4.17 -0.48 6.45
N PRO A 55 -5.04 0.33 5.84
CA PRO A 55 -6.23 -0.18 5.16
C PRO A 55 -5.82 -0.90 3.88
N LEU A 56 -6.42 -2.06 3.62
CA LEU A 56 -6.14 -2.89 2.45
C LEU A 56 -7.44 -3.38 1.84
N GLY A 57 -7.65 -3.17 0.54
CA GLY A 57 -8.86 -3.55 -0.18
C GLY A 57 -8.94 -5.03 -0.54
N GLY A 58 -7.82 -5.76 -0.51
CA GLY A 58 -7.75 -7.17 -0.88
C GLY A 58 -7.67 -8.12 0.33
N ALA A 59 -8.10 -9.38 0.11
CA ALA A 59 -7.99 -10.47 1.08
C ALA A 59 -6.74 -11.33 0.78
N TYR A 60 -5.53 -10.78 1.06
CA TYR A 60 -4.28 -11.51 0.85
C TYR A 60 -3.80 -12.21 2.12
N ARG A 61 -3.18 -13.38 1.98
CA ARG A 61 -2.20 -13.84 2.95
C ARG A 61 -0.96 -12.97 2.79
N LEU A 62 -0.46 -12.39 3.88
CA LEU A 62 0.66 -11.46 3.81
C LEU A 62 1.95 -12.15 4.23
N TYR A 63 2.99 -11.91 3.45
CA TYR A 63 4.35 -12.33 3.69
C TYR A 63 5.20 -11.08 3.85
N ALA A 64 5.84 -10.96 5.01
CA ALA A 64 6.67 -9.81 5.34
C ALA A 64 8.13 -10.08 5.01
N ALA A 65 8.82 -9.05 4.55
CA ALA A 65 10.27 -9.01 4.43
C ALA A 65 10.81 -7.69 4.99
N GLY A 66 12.09 -7.69 5.35
CA GLY A 66 12.76 -6.50 5.83
C GLY A 66 14.25 -6.58 5.56
N ALA A 67 14.81 -5.50 5.03
CA ALA A 67 16.23 -5.31 4.78
C ALA A 67 16.67 -3.97 5.34
N ALA A 68 17.94 -3.87 5.77
CA ALA A 68 18.48 -2.62 6.26
C ALA A 68 19.98 -2.53 6.03
N THR A 69 20.43 -1.30 5.93
CA THR A 69 21.82 -0.88 6.12
C THR A 69 21.85 0.13 7.27
N ARG A 70 23.03 0.62 7.63
CA ARG A 70 23.15 1.68 8.64
C ARG A 70 22.33 2.93 8.29
N HIS A 71 22.18 3.24 7.00
CA HIS A 71 21.63 4.51 6.51
C HIS A 71 20.33 4.36 5.70
N ALA A 72 19.80 3.15 5.59
CA ALA A 72 18.54 2.89 4.89
C ALA A 72 17.86 1.64 5.44
N TYR A 73 16.54 1.57 5.25
CA TYR A 73 15.78 0.35 5.48
C TYR A 73 14.64 0.22 4.47
N SER A 74 14.21 -1.01 4.24
CA SER A 74 12.98 -1.34 3.53
C SER A 74 12.21 -2.40 4.31
N LEU A 75 10.91 -2.21 4.42
CA LEU A 75 9.95 -3.16 4.98
C LEU A 75 8.87 -3.39 3.94
N SER A 76 8.71 -4.62 3.45
CA SER A 76 7.76 -4.94 2.38
C SER A 76 6.78 -6.03 2.79
N LEU A 77 5.57 -5.93 2.24
CA LEU A 77 4.51 -6.95 2.32
C LEU A 77 4.19 -7.44 0.91
N ALA A 78 4.04 -8.74 0.78
CA ALA A 78 3.71 -9.40 -0.47
C ALA A 78 2.56 -10.40 -0.28
N ALA A 79 1.88 -10.74 -1.36
CA ALA A 79 0.83 -11.77 -1.40
C ALA A 79 1.39 -13.19 -1.66
N ALA A 80 2.70 -13.31 -1.92
CA ALA A 80 3.40 -14.57 -2.10
C ALA A 80 4.77 -14.54 -1.39
N PRO A 81 5.30 -15.67 -0.91
CA PRO A 81 6.55 -15.71 -0.15
C PRO A 81 7.78 -15.38 -1.00
N ASP A 82 7.72 -15.64 -2.29
CA ASP A 82 8.79 -15.52 -3.28
C ASP A 82 8.55 -14.37 -4.26
N CYS A 83 7.88 -13.32 -3.82
CA CYS A 83 7.46 -12.20 -4.66
C CYS A 83 8.63 -11.47 -5.35
N ASN A 84 9.79 -11.36 -4.71
CA ASN A 84 11.01 -10.72 -5.26
C ASN A 84 10.76 -9.35 -5.92
N GLY A 85 9.80 -8.58 -5.40
CA GLY A 85 9.44 -7.26 -5.92
C GLY A 85 8.56 -7.27 -7.16
N ALA A 86 8.09 -8.44 -7.62
CA ALA A 86 7.19 -8.50 -8.77
C ALA A 86 5.85 -7.80 -8.49
N ASN A 87 5.42 -6.94 -9.41
CA ASN A 87 4.21 -6.12 -9.23
C ASN A 87 2.93 -6.96 -9.01
N ALA A 88 2.89 -8.18 -9.55
CA ALA A 88 1.73 -9.09 -9.41
C ALA A 88 1.44 -9.46 -7.95
N CYS A 89 2.47 -9.68 -7.14
CA CYS A 89 2.37 -10.08 -5.74
C CYS A 89 2.74 -8.96 -4.73
N PHE A 90 3.20 -7.80 -5.19
CA PHE A 90 3.47 -6.63 -4.35
C PHE A 90 2.19 -6.18 -3.62
N VAL A 91 2.30 -5.86 -2.34
CA VAL A 91 1.19 -5.33 -1.52
C VAL A 91 1.54 -3.97 -0.93
N ALA A 92 2.66 -3.85 -0.22
CA ALA A 92 3.08 -2.58 0.35
C ALA A 92 4.60 -2.54 0.59
N GLU A 93 5.16 -1.33 0.59
CA GLU A 93 6.55 -1.05 0.94
C GLU A 93 6.65 0.22 1.76
N PHE A 94 7.53 0.21 2.76
CA PHE A 94 7.83 1.31 3.66
C PHE A 94 9.34 1.43 3.79
N ASP A 95 9.89 2.54 3.29
CA ASP A 95 11.34 2.75 3.29
C ASP A 95 11.74 3.96 4.10
N GLY A 96 13.00 3.99 4.49
CA GLY A 96 13.67 5.15 5.05
C GLY A 96 15.10 5.26 4.53
N GLN A 97 15.51 6.48 4.16
CA GLN A 97 16.85 6.75 3.64
C GLN A 97 17.39 8.06 4.23
N ARG A 98 18.55 8.01 4.89
CA ARG A 98 19.23 9.20 5.42
C ARG A 98 19.68 10.12 4.30
N GLY A 99 19.39 11.43 4.44
CA GLY A 99 19.81 12.45 3.48
C GLY A 99 19.13 12.35 2.12
N GLY A 100 18.15 11.44 1.94
CA GLY A 100 17.36 11.35 0.72
C GLY A 100 16.54 12.63 0.50
N LYS A 101 16.21 12.90 -0.77
CA LYS A 101 15.43 14.07 -1.18
C LYS A 101 14.13 13.63 -1.84
N LEU A 102 13.10 14.46 -1.73
CA LEU A 102 11.86 14.24 -2.48
C LEU A 102 12.14 14.07 -3.97
N PRO A 103 11.47 13.14 -4.67
CA PRO A 103 11.70 12.89 -6.10
C PRO A 103 11.29 14.09 -6.98
N ARG A 104 10.42 14.95 -6.46
CA ARG A 104 9.94 16.17 -7.11
C ARG A 104 9.61 17.23 -6.07
N LYS A 105 9.25 18.45 -6.52
CA LYS A 105 8.73 19.52 -5.66
C LYS A 105 7.53 19.02 -4.85
N ALA A 106 7.51 19.35 -3.56
CA ALA A 106 6.40 19.00 -2.66
C ALA A 106 5.06 19.48 -3.23
N ASN A 107 4.06 18.60 -3.18
CA ASN A 107 2.66 18.91 -3.54
C ASN A 107 1.69 18.60 -2.37
N VAL A 108 2.25 18.26 -1.21
CA VAL A 108 1.55 18.03 0.06
C VAL A 108 2.42 18.57 1.18
N HIS A 109 1.79 19.12 2.23
CA HIS A 109 2.41 19.39 3.52
C HIS A 109 1.72 18.56 4.59
N LEU A 110 2.51 17.88 5.42
CA LEU A 110 2.01 17.10 6.55
C LEU A 110 1.63 18.00 7.73
N THR A 111 0.92 17.48 8.70
CA THR A 111 0.47 18.24 9.89
C THR A 111 1.64 18.85 10.67
N ALA A 112 2.79 18.17 10.71
CA ALA A 112 4.02 18.69 11.32
C ALA A 112 4.75 19.75 10.48
N GLY A 113 4.20 20.14 9.31
CA GLY A 113 4.84 21.08 8.38
C GLY A 113 5.85 20.42 7.43
N ASP A 114 6.11 19.14 7.58
CA ASP A 114 7.06 18.40 6.74
C ASP A 114 6.60 18.39 5.26
N PRO A 115 7.52 18.66 4.30
CA PRO A 115 7.20 18.61 2.89
C PRO A 115 7.05 17.16 2.43
N ALA A 116 6.05 16.92 1.59
CA ALA A 116 5.75 15.61 1.03
C ALA A 116 5.40 15.69 -0.46
N TYR A 117 5.57 14.56 -1.14
CA TYR A 117 5.20 14.39 -2.54
C TYR A 117 4.32 13.16 -2.70
N TYR A 118 3.14 13.35 -3.26
CA TYR A 118 2.22 12.30 -3.66
C TYR A 118 2.26 12.12 -5.17
N HIS A 119 2.41 10.88 -5.61
CA HIS A 119 2.26 10.45 -7.00
C HIS A 119 1.07 9.49 -7.10
N PRO A 120 0.07 9.80 -7.93
CA PRO A 120 -1.09 8.91 -8.10
C PRO A 120 -0.70 7.60 -8.77
N ILE A 121 -1.62 6.63 -8.73
CA ILE A 121 -1.50 5.42 -9.53
C ILE A 121 -1.23 5.78 -10.99
N SER A 122 -0.27 5.13 -11.60
CA SER A 122 0.05 5.34 -13.02
C SER A 122 0.05 4.00 -13.73
N CYS A 123 -0.60 3.96 -14.90
CA CYS A 123 -0.73 2.75 -15.70
C CYS A 123 -0.07 2.94 -17.07
N GLY A 124 0.66 1.92 -17.50
CA GLY A 124 1.25 1.74 -18.81
C GLY A 124 1.08 0.29 -19.23
N GLY A 125 2.16 -0.44 -19.49
CA GLY A 125 2.14 -1.91 -19.65
C GLY A 125 1.70 -2.66 -18.37
N SER A 126 1.89 -2.04 -17.22
CA SER A 126 1.36 -2.45 -15.91
C SER A 126 1.01 -1.19 -15.10
N CYS A 127 0.20 -1.35 -14.03
CA CYS A 127 -0.12 -0.25 -13.14
C CYS A 127 0.84 -0.24 -11.93
N ALA A 128 1.55 0.88 -11.74
CA ALA A 128 2.27 1.16 -10.50
C ALA A 128 1.32 1.75 -9.47
N PRO A 129 1.30 1.25 -8.22
CA PRO A 129 0.48 1.80 -7.16
C PRO A 129 0.83 3.26 -6.84
N ALA A 130 -0.09 3.98 -6.20
CA ALA A 130 0.18 5.31 -5.69
C ALA A 130 1.36 5.29 -4.71
N SER A 131 2.20 6.31 -4.79
CA SER A 131 3.40 6.41 -3.97
C SER A 131 3.43 7.74 -3.23
N PHE A 132 3.98 7.73 -2.03
CA PHE A 132 4.05 8.88 -1.15
C PHE A 132 5.43 8.99 -0.52
N TRP A 133 6.06 10.16 -0.64
CA TRP A 133 7.36 10.46 -0.04
C TRP A 133 7.22 11.67 0.87
N PHE A 134 7.94 11.66 1.99
CA PHE A 134 8.06 12.81 2.87
C PHE A 134 9.45 12.83 3.51
N THR A 135 9.91 14.02 3.87
CA THR A 135 11.15 14.16 4.64
C THR A 135 10.81 14.56 6.07
N HIS A 136 11.41 13.88 7.04
CA HIS A 136 11.27 14.20 8.46
C HIS A 136 12.61 13.97 9.17
N ALA A 137 13.08 14.94 9.95
CA ALA A 137 14.33 14.87 10.73
C ALA A 137 15.56 14.37 9.91
N GLY A 138 15.71 14.85 8.66
CA GLY A 138 16.83 14.52 7.79
C GLY A 138 16.78 13.12 7.14
N VAL A 139 15.63 12.44 7.22
CA VAL A 139 15.37 11.16 6.57
C VAL A 139 14.27 11.33 5.53
N LEU A 140 14.47 10.76 4.35
CA LEU A 140 13.41 10.56 3.36
C LEU A 140 12.70 9.25 3.69
N TYR A 141 11.40 9.32 3.81
CA TYR A 141 10.51 8.16 3.93
C TYR A 141 9.71 7.99 2.66
N SER A 142 9.51 6.73 2.25
CA SER A 142 8.58 6.41 1.17
C SER A 142 7.58 5.35 1.59
N THR A 143 6.39 5.44 1.01
CA THR A 143 5.32 4.47 1.20
C THR A 143 4.63 4.22 -0.12
N GLN A 144 4.53 2.96 -0.50
CA GLN A 144 3.74 2.51 -1.63
C GLN A 144 2.80 1.42 -1.16
N VAL A 145 1.52 1.50 -1.52
CA VAL A 145 0.52 0.49 -1.13
C VAL A 145 -0.38 0.20 -2.34
N LYS A 146 -0.52 -1.08 -2.67
CA LYS A 146 -1.44 -1.58 -3.67
C LYS A 146 -2.83 -1.76 -3.07
N ASP A 147 -3.85 -1.62 -3.90
CA ASP A 147 -5.25 -1.88 -3.53
C ASP A 147 -5.74 -1.08 -2.30
N LEU A 148 -5.28 0.17 -2.17
CA LEU A 148 -5.89 1.09 -1.22
C LEU A 148 -7.37 1.32 -1.56
N PRO A 149 -8.24 1.47 -0.56
CA PRO A 149 -9.60 1.98 -0.78
C PRO A 149 -9.60 3.32 -1.51
N LYS A 150 -10.75 3.72 -2.06
CA LYS A 150 -10.90 5.05 -2.69
C LYS A 150 -10.36 6.16 -1.78
N GLY A 151 -9.64 7.10 -2.39
CA GLY A 151 -9.04 8.23 -1.64
C GLY A 151 -7.62 7.92 -1.16
N ASP A 152 -6.84 7.16 -1.92
CA ASP A 152 -5.45 6.77 -1.68
C ASP A 152 -4.56 7.93 -1.21
N ARG A 153 -4.65 9.13 -1.82
CA ARG A 153 -3.94 10.33 -1.39
C ARG A 153 -4.21 10.68 0.07
N ALA A 154 -5.49 10.76 0.46
CA ALA A 154 -5.88 11.10 1.83
C ALA A 154 -5.46 10.00 2.83
N ILE A 155 -5.51 8.74 2.41
CA ILE A 155 -5.08 7.59 3.20
C ILE A 155 -3.57 7.65 3.45
N LEU A 156 -2.75 7.85 2.42
CA LEU A 156 -1.29 7.93 2.52
C LEU A 156 -0.84 9.12 3.38
N ILE A 157 -1.47 10.29 3.22
CA ILE A 157 -1.23 11.47 4.08
C ILE A 157 -1.53 11.14 5.54
N ARG A 158 -2.68 10.53 5.82
CA ARG A 158 -3.06 10.13 7.18
C ARG A 158 -2.07 9.13 7.78
N MET A 159 -1.64 8.12 7.01
CA MET A 159 -0.66 7.12 7.43
C MET A 159 0.69 7.78 7.78
N ALA A 160 1.18 8.71 6.96
CA ALA A 160 2.40 9.46 7.23
C ALA A 160 2.30 10.30 8.51
N ASN A 161 1.21 11.07 8.68
CA ASN A 161 0.97 11.86 9.90
C ASN A 161 0.89 10.97 11.14
N GLN A 162 0.23 9.81 11.07
CA GLN A 162 0.17 8.83 12.16
C GLN A 162 1.54 8.25 12.49
N SER A 163 2.39 8.00 11.48
CA SER A 163 3.75 7.50 11.68
C SER A 163 4.61 8.51 12.43
N ILE A 164 4.55 9.79 12.05
CA ILE A 164 5.29 10.87 12.70
C ILE A 164 4.77 11.08 14.13
N ALA A 165 3.46 11.18 14.32
CA ALA A 165 2.85 11.39 15.64
C ALA A 165 3.14 10.25 16.62
N ALA A 166 3.24 9.02 16.14
CA ALA A 166 3.56 7.86 16.96
C ALA A 166 5.06 7.74 17.30
N GLY A 167 5.91 8.44 16.56
CA GLY A 167 7.36 8.37 16.71
C GLY A 167 8.00 7.07 16.22
N PRO A 168 9.31 6.91 16.42
CA PRO A 168 10.07 5.74 16.01
C PRO A 168 9.58 4.44 16.66
N ARG A 169 9.61 3.34 15.90
CA ARG A 169 9.23 1.99 16.33
C ARG A 169 10.40 1.23 16.89
#